data_764b7946a0354967ab79423e407bdc69
#
_entry.id   764b7946a0354967ab79423e407bdc69
#
_cell.length_a   1.000
_cell.length_b   1.000
_cell.length_c   1.000
_cell.angle_alpha   90.00
_cell.angle_beta   90.00
_cell.angle_gamma   90.00
#
_symmetry.space_group_name_H-M   'P 1'
#
loop_
_entity.id
_entity.type
_entity.pdbx_description
1 polymer ?
#
loop_
_entity_poly.entity_id
_entity_poly.type
_entity_poly.pdbx_seq_one_letter_code
_entity_poly.pdbx_strand_id
1 'polypeptide(L)'
;RNLIGVDPRNGAVAVADRVRAGQNVQFQLREAQASRLEARQLLQARSDQYGDETPLMGLLFACLGRGSGLFGGPDGDVSIARDVFPQLPVAGGFCNGEIGPLGGATHLHGYTACWGLLRCDPPAGATQS
;
A
#
# COMPACT_ATOMS: atom_id res chain seq x y z
N ARG A 1 -8.51 9.35 -7.08
CA ARG A 1 -8.74 9.16 -8.53
C ARG A 1 -7.67 9.90 -9.33
N ASN A 2 -7.44 9.46 -10.56
CA ASN A 2 -6.42 10.07 -11.41
C ASN A 2 -6.94 11.38 -12.01
N LEU A 3 -6.03 12.34 -12.18
CA LEU A 3 -6.25 13.46 -13.07
C LEU A 3 -6.11 12.95 -14.51
N ILE A 4 -7.12 13.19 -15.34
CA ILE A 4 -7.18 12.73 -16.73
C ILE A 4 -7.10 13.88 -17.74
N GLY A 5 -7.13 15.11 -17.26
CA GLY A 5 -6.97 16.29 -18.12
C GLY A 5 -6.95 17.58 -17.33
N VAL A 6 -6.41 18.62 -17.96
CA VAL A 6 -6.40 19.99 -17.46
C VAL A 6 -6.83 20.90 -18.60
N ASP A 7 -7.75 21.81 -18.35
CA ASP A 7 -8.13 22.89 -19.26
C ASP A 7 -7.70 24.24 -18.66
N PRO A 8 -6.51 24.74 -19.03
CA PRO A 8 -6.01 26.00 -18.49
C PRO A 8 -6.85 27.23 -18.89
N ARG A 9 -7.60 27.15 -20.00
CA ARG A 9 -8.41 28.29 -20.48
C ARG A 9 -9.62 28.54 -19.58
N ASN A 10 -10.21 27.47 -19.08
CA ASN A 10 -11.39 27.53 -18.20
C ASN A 10 -11.02 27.29 -16.72
N GLY A 11 -9.73 27.07 -16.40
CA GLY A 11 -9.29 26.74 -15.05
C GLY A 11 -9.89 25.42 -14.53
N ALA A 12 -10.16 24.47 -15.40
CA ALA A 12 -10.84 23.22 -15.07
C ALA A 12 -9.86 22.03 -15.04
N VAL A 13 -10.13 21.08 -14.15
CA VAL A 13 -9.39 19.83 -13.99
C VAL A 13 -10.37 18.68 -14.15
N ALA A 14 -10.05 17.74 -15.03
CA ALA A 14 -10.82 16.52 -15.22
C ALA A 14 -10.25 15.39 -14.35
N VAL A 15 -11.13 14.74 -13.58
CA VAL A 15 -10.79 13.60 -12.73
C VAL A 15 -11.52 12.35 -13.22
N ALA A 16 -10.89 11.18 -13.02
CA ALA A 16 -11.48 9.89 -13.41
C ALA A 16 -12.55 9.42 -12.41
N ASP A 17 -13.51 10.28 -12.13
CA ASP A 17 -14.68 9.96 -11.28
C ASP A 17 -15.83 10.95 -11.54
N ARG A 18 -17.02 10.60 -11.06
CA ARG A 18 -18.17 11.51 -11.07
C ARG A 18 -18.13 12.37 -9.82
N VAL A 19 -17.82 13.64 -9.99
CA VAL A 19 -17.81 14.60 -8.88
C VAL A 19 -19.15 15.33 -8.78
N ARG A 20 -19.50 15.74 -7.56
CA ARG A 20 -20.71 16.52 -7.26
C ARG A 20 -20.33 17.78 -6.48
N ALA A 21 -21.06 18.84 -6.67
CA ALA A 21 -20.89 20.06 -5.89
C ALA A 21 -21.03 19.76 -4.39
N GLY A 22 -20.16 20.35 -3.58
CA GLY A 22 -20.11 20.13 -2.13
C GLY A 22 -19.19 18.99 -1.67
N GLN A 23 -18.58 18.24 -2.58
CA GLN A 23 -17.54 17.28 -2.21
C GLN A 23 -16.20 17.97 -1.96
N ASN A 24 -15.44 17.44 -1.01
CA ASN A 24 -14.07 17.89 -0.77
C ASN A 24 -13.11 17.28 -1.79
N VAL A 25 -12.16 18.08 -2.26
CA VAL A 25 -11.08 17.66 -3.15
C VAL A 25 -9.75 17.90 -2.46
N GLN A 26 -8.89 16.89 -2.46
CA GLN A 26 -7.52 17.00 -1.99
C GLN A 26 -6.57 16.47 -3.07
N PHE A 27 -5.65 17.32 -3.50
CA PHE A 27 -4.58 16.89 -4.40
C PHE A 27 -3.51 16.15 -3.59
N GLN A 28 -3.09 15.00 -4.10
CA GLN A 28 -2.02 14.21 -3.49
C GLN A 28 -0.89 14.03 -4.49
N LEU A 29 0.32 14.14 -4.01
CA LEU A 29 1.52 13.88 -4.78
C LEU A 29 2.02 12.47 -4.49
N ARG A 30 2.32 11.72 -5.54
CA ARG A 30 2.97 10.42 -5.43
C ARG A 30 4.48 10.63 -5.50
N GLU A 31 5.15 10.32 -4.42
CA GLU A 31 6.58 10.51 -4.27
C GLU A 31 7.24 9.25 -3.66
N ALA A 32 8.43 8.90 -4.15
CA ALA A 32 9.15 7.70 -3.74
C ALA A 32 9.48 7.68 -2.24
N GLN A 33 9.96 8.79 -1.70
CA GLN A 33 10.36 8.88 -0.30
C GLN A 33 9.16 8.74 0.64
N ALA A 34 8.07 9.47 0.37
CA ALA A 34 6.84 9.37 1.12
C ALA A 34 6.25 7.94 1.05
N SER A 35 6.27 7.33 -0.14
CA SER A 35 5.81 5.95 -0.33
C SER A 35 6.65 4.92 0.45
N ARG A 36 7.97 5.12 0.51
CA ARG A 36 8.86 4.27 1.33
C ARG A 36 8.59 4.42 2.81
N LEU A 37 8.44 5.66 3.27
CA LEU A 37 8.18 5.95 4.68
C LEU A 37 6.85 5.35 5.15
N GLU A 38 5.78 5.57 4.39
CA GLU A 38 4.46 5.03 4.69
C GLU A 38 4.46 3.50 4.72
N ALA A 39 5.04 2.85 3.71
CA ALA A 39 5.14 1.39 3.65
C ALA A 39 5.92 0.83 4.85
N ARG A 40 7.04 1.47 5.21
CA ARG A 40 7.84 1.08 6.39
C ARG A 40 7.03 1.22 7.68
N GLN A 41 6.34 2.35 7.87
CA GLN A 41 5.51 2.59 9.05
C GLN A 41 4.40 1.55 9.20
N LEU A 42 3.71 1.22 8.11
CA LEU A 42 2.65 0.22 8.12
C LEU A 42 3.18 -1.20 8.45
N LEU A 43 4.29 -1.60 7.85
CA LEU A 43 4.90 -2.89 8.12
C LEU A 43 5.48 -2.95 9.54
N GLN A 44 6.13 -1.88 10.02
CA GLN A 44 6.65 -1.80 11.37
C GLN A 44 5.53 -1.88 12.41
N ALA A 45 4.42 -1.18 12.22
CA ALA A 45 3.26 -1.27 13.10
C ALA A 45 2.70 -2.70 13.17
N ARG A 46 2.81 -3.49 12.09
CA ARG A 46 2.45 -4.92 12.12
C ARG A 46 3.49 -5.75 12.86
N SER A 47 4.78 -5.49 12.65
CA SER A 47 5.85 -6.14 13.40
C SER A 47 5.70 -5.92 14.91
N ASP A 48 5.45 -4.67 15.30
CA ASP A 48 5.25 -4.32 16.71
C ASP A 48 4.02 -5.04 17.33
N GLN A 49 2.95 -5.18 16.53
CA GLN A 49 1.75 -5.91 16.93
C GLN A 49 2.00 -7.42 17.08
N TYR A 50 2.92 -7.98 16.30
CA TYR A 50 3.24 -9.39 16.28
C TYR A 50 4.24 -9.79 17.38
N GLY A 51 4.95 -8.82 17.97
CA GLY A 51 6.00 -9.09 18.94
C GLY A 51 7.15 -9.89 18.31
N ASP A 52 7.52 -10.99 18.96
CA ASP A 52 8.61 -11.85 18.47
C ASP A 52 8.19 -12.80 17.33
N GLU A 53 6.92 -12.81 16.94
CA GLU A 53 6.42 -13.66 15.87
C GLU A 53 6.68 -13.05 14.51
N THR A 54 7.34 -13.80 13.63
CA THR A 54 7.56 -13.41 12.24
C THR A 54 6.49 -14.04 11.33
N PRO A 55 5.92 -13.31 10.38
CA PRO A 55 5.02 -13.91 9.38
C PRO A 55 5.72 -15.01 8.59
N LEU A 56 4.99 -16.07 8.23
CA LEU A 56 5.49 -17.19 7.41
C LEU A 56 5.77 -16.77 5.98
N MET A 57 4.93 -15.91 5.44
CA MET A 57 5.09 -15.31 4.10
C MET A 57 4.28 -14.02 3.95
N GLY A 58 4.72 -13.21 3.01
CA GLY A 58 4.01 -12.03 2.54
C GLY A 58 3.47 -12.21 1.12
N LEU A 59 2.25 -11.79 0.88
CA LEU A 59 1.69 -11.59 -0.44
C LEU A 59 1.65 -10.10 -0.74
N LEU A 60 2.25 -9.68 -1.85
CA LEU A 60 2.28 -8.28 -2.27
C LEU A 60 1.55 -8.09 -3.59
N PHE A 61 0.52 -7.28 -3.56
CA PHE A 61 -0.17 -6.78 -4.75
C PHE A 61 0.10 -5.29 -4.88
N ALA A 62 1.02 -4.94 -5.77
CA ALA A 62 1.48 -3.56 -5.95
C ALA A 62 0.95 -2.97 -7.26
N CYS A 63 0.56 -1.71 -7.22
CA CYS A 63 0.20 -1.01 -8.45
C CYS A 63 1.36 -0.98 -9.44
N LEU A 64 1.07 -1.15 -10.73
CA LEU A 64 2.04 -1.00 -11.83
C LEU A 64 2.85 0.30 -11.73
N GLY A 65 2.26 1.35 -11.19
CA GLY A 65 2.93 2.62 -10.95
C GLY A 65 3.95 2.62 -9.80
N ARG A 66 4.10 1.53 -9.04
CA ARG A 66 5.02 1.43 -7.88
C ARG A 66 6.36 0.76 -8.20
N GLY A 67 6.57 0.32 -9.42
CA GLY A 67 7.82 -0.31 -9.83
C GLY A 67 9.01 0.64 -9.90
N SER A 68 10.00 0.28 -10.71
CA SER A 68 11.24 1.06 -10.88
C SER A 68 11.01 2.51 -11.32
N GLY A 69 9.90 2.80 -12.00
CA GLY A 69 9.53 4.16 -12.37
C GLY A 69 9.22 5.08 -11.18
N LEU A 70 8.76 4.54 -10.05
CA LEU A 70 8.58 5.30 -8.81
C LEU A 70 9.86 5.28 -7.96
N PHE A 71 10.44 4.10 -7.76
CA PHE A 71 11.50 3.90 -6.78
C PHE A 71 12.92 4.10 -7.33
N GLY A 72 13.07 4.27 -8.64
CA GLY A 72 14.36 4.43 -9.29
C GLY A 72 15.16 3.12 -9.47
N GLY A 73 14.58 1.97 -9.11
CA GLY A 73 15.21 0.66 -9.19
C GLY A 73 14.23 -0.48 -8.89
N PRO A 74 14.66 -1.74 -9.02
CA PRO A 74 13.84 -2.89 -8.72
C PRO A 74 13.58 -3.04 -7.22
N ASP A 75 12.63 -3.90 -6.87
CA ASP A 75 12.34 -4.37 -5.51
C ASP A 75 11.98 -3.28 -4.48
N GLY A 76 11.48 -2.13 -4.91
CA GLY A 76 11.22 -0.99 -4.03
C GLY A 76 10.38 -1.35 -2.79
N ASP A 77 9.21 -1.95 -2.97
CA ASP A 77 8.34 -2.37 -1.86
C ASP A 77 8.89 -3.60 -1.12
N VAL A 78 9.46 -4.57 -1.85
CA VAL A 78 10.03 -5.79 -1.26
C VAL A 78 11.25 -5.46 -0.38
N SER A 79 12.10 -4.51 -0.79
CA SER A 79 13.25 -4.10 0.01
C SER A 79 12.82 -3.51 1.35
N ILE A 80 11.74 -2.73 1.37
CA ILE A 80 11.19 -2.17 2.61
C ILE A 80 10.68 -3.28 3.53
N ALA A 81 10.00 -4.28 2.97
CA ALA A 81 9.54 -5.42 3.76
C ALA A 81 10.69 -6.24 4.34
N ARG A 82 11.78 -6.43 3.58
CA ARG A 82 13.00 -7.10 4.06
C ARG A 82 13.72 -6.34 5.18
N ASP A 83 13.63 -5.02 5.19
CA ASP A 83 14.19 -4.21 6.30
C ASP A 83 13.43 -4.44 7.62
N VAL A 84 12.13 -4.72 7.55
CA VAL A 84 11.28 -4.96 8.74
C VAL A 84 11.23 -6.45 9.10
N PHE A 85 11.15 -7.32 8.10
CA PHE A 85 11.09 -8.77 8.23
C PHE A 85 12.19 -9.41 7.37
N PRO A 86 13.44 -9.51 7.84
CA PRO A 86 14.62 -9.85 7.03
C PRO A 86 14.53 -11.18 6.27
N GLN A 87 13.78 -12.15 6.79
CA GLN A 87 13.68 -13.50 6.21
C GLN A 87 12.29 -13.78 5.60
N LEU A 88 11.44 -12.77 5.47
CA LEU A 88 10.08 -12.94 4.96
C LEU A 88 10.11 -13.37 3.48
N PRO A 89 9.65 -14.57 3.14
CA PRO A 89 9.39 -14.93 1.74
C PRO A 89 8.26 -14.07 1.21
N VAL A 90 8.45 -13.43 0.05
CA VAL A 90 7.42 -12.60 -0.57
C VAL A 90 7.08 -13.14 -1.95
N ALA A 91 5.80 -13.33 -2.19
CA ALA A 91 5.24 -13.61 -3.51
C ALA A 91 4.20 -12.54 -3.86
N GLY A 92 3.88 -12.41 -5.14
CA GLY A 92 2.87 -11.44 -5.57
C GLY A 92 3.11 -10.94 -6.97
N GLY A 93 2.60 -9.75 -7.27
CA GLY A 93 2.75 -9.18 -8.61
C GLY A 93 2.27 -7.73 -8.70
N PHE A 94 2.54 -7.15 -9.86
CA PHE A 94 2.02 -5.84 -10.20
C PHE A 94 0.60 -5.94 -10.74
N CYS A 95 -0.27 -5.04 -10.28
CA CYS A 95 -1.70 -5.01 -10.56
C CYS A 95 -2.11 -3.65 -11.15
N ASN A 96 -3.22 -3.66 -11.85
CA ASN A 96 -3.86 -2.43 -12.33
C ASN A 96 -5.11 -2.12 -11.49
N GLY A 97 -4.89 -1.97 -10.20
CA GLY A 97 -5.90 -1.79 -9.15
C GLY A 97 -5.71 -2.83 -8.04
N GLU A 98 -5.73 -2.37 -6.82
CA GLU A 98 -5.48 -3.16 -5.62
C GLU A 98 -6.73 -3.14 -4.74
N ILE A 99 -7.07 -4.28 -4.14
CA ILE A 99 -8.19 -4.39 -3.21
C ILE A 99 -7.62 -4.55 -1.80
N GLY A 100 -8.03 -3.66 -0.89
CA GLY A 100 -7.55 -3.72 0.48
C GLY A 100 -8.44 -2.94 1.45
N PRO A 101 -8.31 -3.24 2.76
CA PRO A 101 -9.07 -2.57 3.80
C PRO A 101 -8.52 -1.18 4.11
N LEU A 102 -9.42 -0.24 4.32
CA LEU A 102 -9.11 1.09 4.84
C LEU A 102 -10.32 1.62 5.64
N GLY A 103 -10.09 2.07 6.88
CA GLY A 103 -11.16 2.63 7.71
C GLY A 103 -12.31 1.67 8.00
N GLY A 104 -12.05 0.36 8.09
CA GLY A 104 -13.05 -0.67 8.38
C GLY A 104 -13.87 -1.14 7.18
N ALA A 105 -13.59 -0.66 5.98
CA ALA A 105 -14.22 -1.10 4.73
C ALA A 105 -13.19 -1.54 3.70
N THR A 106 -13.60 -2.39 2.76
CA THR A 106 -12.74 -2.82 1.64
C THR A 106 -12.95 -1.88 0.45
N HIS A 107 -11.85 -1.43 -0.12
CA HIS A 107 -11.86 -0.49 -1.24
C HIS A 107 -11.02 -0.99 -2.41
N LEU A 108 -11.37 -0.52 -3.60
CA LEU A 108 -10.49 -0.59 -4.76
C LEU A 108 -9.58 0.65 -4.75
N HIS A 109 -8.30 0.41 -4.68
CA HIS A 109 -7.26 1.43 -4.65
C HIS A 109 -6.54 1.57 -5.99
N GLY A 110 -5.82 2.65 -6.17
CA GLY A 110 -4.81 2.83 -7.21
C GLY A 110 -3.55 3.45 -6.62
N TYR A 111 -2.40 3.14 -7.21
CA TYR A 111 -1.08 3.56 -6.75
C TYR A 111 -0.67 3.06 -5.36
N THR A 112 -1.27 1.99 -4.88
CA THR A 112 -1.03 1.41 -3.56
C THR A 112 -0.21 0.13 -3.63
N ALA A 113 0.19 -0.37 -2.45
CA ALA A 113 0.71 -1.70 -2.24
C ALA A 113 -0.14 -2.36 -1.14
N CYS A 114 -0.86 -3.41 -1.50
CA CYS A 114 -1.64 -4.20 -0.55
C CYS A 114 -0.84 -5.42 -0.13
N TRP A 115 -0.68 -5.58 1.17
CA TRP A 115 0.05 -6.69 1.79
C TRP A 115 -0.90 -7.67 2.47
N GLY A 116 -0.74 -8.96 2.20
CA GLY A 116 -1.27 -10.05 2.99
C GLY A 116 -0.13 -10.71 3.77
N LEU A 117 -0.17 -10.70 5.09
CA LEU A 117 0.83 -11.37 5.92
C LEU A 117 0.21 -12.62 6.53
N LEU A 118 0.75 -13.79 6.16
CA LEU A 118 0.29 -15.08 6.68
C LEU A 118 1.07 -15.41 7.94
N ARG A 119 0.33 -15.81 8.99
CA ARG A 119 0.90 -16.20 10.29
C ARG A 119 0.37 -17.57 10.68
N CYS A 120 1.09 -18.25 11.58
CA CYS A 120 0.49 -19.35 12.34
C CYS A 120 -0.47 -18.78 13.37
N ASP A 121 -1.60 -19.43 13.59
CA ASP A 121 -2.39 -19.16 14.78
C ASP A 121 -1.59 -19.59 16.03
N PRO A 122 -1.56 -18.78 17.09
CA PRO A 122 -0.99 -19.25 18.35
C PRO A 122 -1.72 -20.50 18.80
N PRO A 123 -1.03 -21.47 19.41
CA PRO A 123 -1.68 -22.69 19.88
C PRO A 123 -2.85 -22.31 20.81
N ALA A 124 -4.00 -22.96 20.60
CA ALA A 124 -5.21 -22.73 21.37
C ALA A 124 -4.90 -22.96 22.87
N GLY A 125 -4.88 -21.88 23.66
CA GLY A 125 -4.54 -21.91 25.09
C GLY A 125 -3.44 -20.96 25.53
N ALA A 126 -2.74 -20.29 24.64
CA ALA A 126 -1.81 -19.21 24.99
C ALA A 126 -2.60 -17.91 25.24
N THR A 127 -3.19 -17.79 26.43
CA THR A 127 -3.70 -16.51 26.94
C THR A 127 -2.50 -15.59 27.16
N GLN A 128 -2.51 -14.44 26.50
CA GLN A 128 -1.57 -13.38 26.82
C GLN A 128 -1.78 -12.98 28.28
N SER A 129 -0.78 -13.23 29.10
CA SER A 129 -0.69 -12.78 30.49
C SER A 129 -0.19 -11.35 30.54
#